data_a5cee3d8d35d0951ce8eb522674f9e85
#
_entry.id   a5cee3d8d35d0951ce8eb522674f9e85
#
_cell.length_a   1.000
_cell.length_b   1.000
_cell.length_c   1.000
_cell.angle_alpha   90.00
_cell.angle_beta   90.00
_cell.angle_gamma   90.00
#
_symmetry.space_group_name_H-M   'P 1'
#
loop_
_entity.id
_entity.type
_entity.pdbx_description
1 polymer ?
#
loop_
_entity_poly.entity_id
_entity_poly.type
_entity_poly.pdbx_seq_one_letter_code
_entity_poly.pdbx_strand_id
1 'polypeptide(L)'
;MEKTYLKINRADSVVVCLEAMKKGDVVEVDGKSITLNQDTPAGHKVLINDTPAGKNIIKYGYPIGHAITDLKAGDWVNENNLKTNLKGTLTYAYEPVDDQLDIAKEDRTFEGYVRKNGDVGVRNEIWIVPTVGCVNGIAERLADQLRKETGEKDIDAVYAWHHNYGCSQLSGDHENTRKILRDITLHPNAGGVLVLGLGCENNQPDLFEQLLGDYDHERIKFLVTQKVDGDEVEAGMEILRDLYAKVSQDRRQAVPVSKLRVGL
;
A
#
# COMPACT_ATOMS: atom_id res chain seq x y z
N MET A 1 31.26 11.64 20.60
CA MET A 1 31.01 10.21 20.91
C MET A 1 29.70 9.84 20.22
N GLU A 2 29.70 8.81 19.40
CA GLU A 2 28.47 8.25 18.84
C GLU A 2 27.63 7.69 19.98
N LYS A 3 26.31 7.92 19.90
CA LYS A 3 25.39 7.39 20.91
C LYS A 3 25.21 5.90 20.70
N THR A 4 25.58 5.10 21.68
CA THR A 4 25.44 3.62 21.62
C THR A 4 24.06 3.12 22.05
N TYR A 5 23.18 4.02 22.51
CA TYR A 5 21.80 3.75 22.91
C TYR A 5 20.91 4.98 22.69
N LEU A 6 19.58 4.74 22.61
CA LEU A 6 18.59 5.79 22.35
C LEU A 6 17.31 5.56 23.16
N LYS A 7 16.82 6.60 23.86
CA LYS A 7 15.44 6.71 24.31
C LYS A 7 14.63 7.41 23.23
N ILE A 8 13.63 6.73 22.66
CA ILE A 8 12.92 7.21 21.47
C ILE A 8 11.83 8.22 21.83
N ASN A 9 11.03 7.93 22.87
CA ASN A 9 9.98 8.80 23.35
C ASN A 9 10.21 9.14 24.83
N ARG A 10 9.79 10.32 25.26
CA ARG A 10 9.92 10.75 26.68
C ARG A 10 9.21 9.80 27.65
N ALA A 11 8.09 9.20 27.24
CA ALA A 11 7.31 8.26 28.04
C ALA A 11 7.90 6.83 28.07
N ASP A 12 8.93 6.53 27.27
CA ASP A 12 9.49 5.17 27.21
C ASP A 12 10.09 4.76 28.56
N SER A 13 9.80 3.52 28.97
CA SER A 13 10.40 2.87 30.13
C SER A 13 11.68 2.07 29.77
N VAL A 14 12.11 2.14 28.52
CA VAL A 14 13.28 1.45 28.00
C VAL A 14 14.13 2.39 27.13
N VAL A 15 15.43 2.06 27.02
CA VAL A 15 16.32 2.53 25.95
C VAL A 15 16.58 1.39 24.97
N VAL A 16 16.88 1.73 23.73
CA VAL A 16 17.28 0.78 22.69
C VAL A 16 18.80 0.86 22.54
N CYS A 17 19.48 -0.27 22.62
CA CYS A 17 20.91 -0.37 22.33
C CYS A 17 21.12 -0.30 20.82
N LEU A 18 21.88 0.67 20.34
CA LEU A 18 22.23 0.80 18.91
C LEU A 18 23.37 -0.16 18.54
N GLU A 19 24.19 -0.50 19.54
CA GLU A 19 25.25 -1.49 19.46
C GLU A 19 25.08 -2.53 20.56
N ALA A 20 25.81 -3.66 20.47
CA ALA A 20 25.82 -4.63 21.55
C ALA A 20 26.54 -4.05 22.78
N MET A 21 25.90 -4.11 23.94
CA MET A 21 26.38 -3.61 25.20
C MET A 21 26.64 -4.75 26.17
N LYS A 22 27.62 -4.56 27.06
CA LYS A 22 28.06 -5.58 28.02
C LYS A 22 27.46 -5.35 29.40
N LYS A 23 27.36 -6.42 30.17
CA LYS A 23 27.07 -6.32 31.61
C LYS A 23 28.10 -5.39 32.26
N GLY A 24 27.57 -4.43 33.05
CA GLY A 24 28.39 -3.42 33.71
C GLY A 24 28.51 -2.10 32.92
N ASP A 25 28.16 -2.08 31.63
CA ASP A 25 28.08 -0.82 30.89
C ASP A 25 27.00 0.08 31.48
N VAL A 26 27.19 1.40 31.33
CA VAL A 26 26.28 2.40 31.91
C VAL A 26 25.56 3.18 30.80
N VAL A 27 24.27 3.34 30.97
CA VAL A 27 23.46 4.25 30.16
C VAL A 27 23.02 5.46 31.00
N GLU A 28 23.23 6.64 30.45
CA GLU A 28 22.83 7.91 31.07
C GLU A 28 21.52 8.36 30.41
N VAL A 29 20.40 8.34 31.16
CA VAL A 29 19.09 8.70 30.63
C VAL A 29 18.22 9.34 31.72
N ASP A 30 17.53 10.42 31.38
CA ASP A 30 16.66 11.18 32.27
C ASP A 30 17.37 11.62 33.60
N GLY A 31 18.68 11.91 33.53
CA GLY A 31 19.50 12.28 34.67
C GLY A 31 19.87 11.14 35.63
N LYS A 32 19.66 9.88 35.18
CA LYS A 32 20.00 8.68 35.94
C LYS A 32 21.10 7.89 35.23
N SER A 33 22.03 7.34 35.99
CA SER A 33 23.03 6.36 35.54
C SER A 33 22.50 4.95 35.82
N ILE A 34 22.28 4.17 34.78
CA ILE A 34 21.72 2.81 34.87
C ILE A 34 22.78 1.82 34.38
N THR A 35 23.18 0.92 35.25
CA THR A 35 24.17 -0.14 34.94
C THR A 35 23.42 -1.36 34.35
N LEU A 36 23.89 -1.88 33.24
CA LEU A 36 23.36 -3.10 32.62
C LEU A 36 23.62 -4.33 33.50
N ASN A 37 22.59 -5.11 33.77
CA ASN A 37 22.67 -6.29 34.60
C ASN A 37 23.18 -7.53 33.83
N GLN A 38 23.15 -7.45 32.50
CA GLN A 38 23.57 -8.55 31.59
C GLN A 38 23.96 -8.00 30.22
N ASP A 39 24.64 -8.82 29.42
CA ASP A 39 24.93 -8.51 28.03
C ASP A 39 23.65 -8.29 27.25
N THR A 40 23.58 -7.23 26.46
CA THR A 40 22.42 -6.88 25.67
C THR A 40 22.78 -6.67 24.21
N PRO A 41 22.21 -7.45 23.27
CA PRO A 41 22.53 -7.32 21.85
C PRO A 41 22.07 -5.97 21.25
N ALA A 42 22.66 -5.59 20.12
CA ALA A 42 22.21 -4.44 19.34
C ALA A 42 20.73 -4.59 18.94
N GLY A 43 19.99 -3.48 18.92
CA GLY A 43 18.55 -3.44 18.62
C GLY A 43 17.66 -3.85 19.80
N HIS A 44 18.23 -4.37 20.88
CA HIS A 44 17.46 -4.79 22.05
C HIS A 44 17.24 -3.65 23.07
N LYS A 45 16.40 -3.91 24.05
CA LYS A 45 15.89 -2.92 25.01
C LYS A 45 16.45 -3.17 26.40
N VAL A 46 16.84 -2.09 27.08
CA VAL A 46 17.24 -2.09 28.49
C VAL A 46 16.25 -1.24 29.29
N LEU A 47 15.79 -1.77 30.42
CA LEU A 47 14.81 -1.12 31.29
C LEU A 47 15.47 0.05 32.04
N ILE A 48 14.80 1.20 32.12
CA ILE A 48 15.34 2.40 32.81
C ILE A 48 14.78 2.62 34.22
N ASN A 49 13.75 1.87 34.62
CA ASN A 49 13.19 1.91 35.97
C ASN A 49 12.76 0.51 36.41
N ASP A 50 12.77 0.25 37.71
CA ASP A 50 12.19 -0.97 38.27
C ASP A 50 10.74 -1.10 37.85
N THR A 51 10.38 -2.30 37.35
CA THR A 51 9.04 -2.56 36.81
C THR A 51 8.49 -3.84 37.41
N PRO A 52 7.50 -3.78 38.31
CA PRO A 52 6.87 -4.96 38.88
C PRO A 52 6.17 -5.82 37.84
N ALA A 53 5.99 -7.13 38.15
CA ALA A 53 5.19 -8.05 37.35
C ALA A 53 3.80 -7.47 37.06
N GLY A 54 3.31 -7.67 35.83
CA GLY A 54 2.03 -7.17 35.35
C GLY A 54 2.02 -5.68 34.93
N LYS A 55 3.07 -4.92 35.21
CA LYS A 55 3.18 -3.53 34.74
C LYS A 55 3.58 -3.46 33.26
N ASN A 56 2.98 -2.50 32.55
CA ASN A 56 3.31 -2.25 31.15
C ASN A 56 4.73 -1.75 30.98
N ILE A 57 5.38 -2.24 29.95
CA ILE A 57 6.66 -1.74 29.42
C ILE A 57 6.32 -0.85 28.21
N ILE A 58 6.80 0.39 28.22
CA ILE A 58 6.49 1.42 27.24
C ILE A 58 7.66 1.58 26.28
N LYS A 59 7.40 1.56 24.96
CA LYS A 59 8.31 1.91 23.89
C LYS A 59 7.55 2.68 22.80
N TYR A 60 8.18 3.68 22.22
CA TYR A 60 7.53 4.60 21.27
C TYR A 60 6.37 5.41 21.88
N GLY A 61 6.31 5.54 23.20
CA GLY A 61 5.21 6.17 23.92
C GLY A 61 4.01 5.25 24.19
N TYR A 62 4.04 3.99 23.76
CA TYR A 62 2.93 3.04 23.88
C TYR A 62 3.34 1.74 24.58
N PRO A 63 2.40 1.05 25.26
CA PRO A 63 2.65 -0.28 25.83
C PRO A 63 2.99 -1.30 24.76
N ILE A 64 4.17 -1.92 24.85
CA ILE A 64 4.57 -3.04 24.00
C ILE A 64 4.27 -4.41 24.62
N GLY A 65 3.79 -4.42 25.83
CA GLY A 65 3.46 -5.59 26.64
C GLY A 65 3.61 -5.27 28.12
N HIS A 66 3.57 -6.31 28.95
CA HIS A 66 3.78 -6.20 30.41
C HIS A 66 4.90 -7.13 30.88
N ALA A 67 5.55 -6.76 31.97
CA ALA A 67 6.55 -7.57 32.63
C ALA A 67 5.92 -8.87 33.19
N ILE A 68 6.53 -10.04 32.95
CA ILE A 68 6.06 -11.32 33.47
C ILE A 68 6.50 -11.50 34.93
N THR A 69 7.64 -10.97 35.28
CA THR A 69 8.24 -11.02 36.61
C THR A 69 8.63 -9.59 37.03
N ASP A 70 9.03 -9.43 38.30
CA ASP A 70 9.65 -8.18 38.74
C ASP A 70 10.97 -7.98 38.03
N LEU A 71 11.13 -6.83 37.37
CA LEU A 71 12.30 -6.44 36.61
C LEU A 71 12.97 -5.23 37.25
N LYS A 72 14.28 -5.15 37.13
CA LYS A 72 15.10 -4.05 37.65
C LYS A 72 15.59 -3.14 36.53
N ALA A 73 15.84 -1.88 36.88
CA ALA A 73 16.57 -0.99 35.98
C ALA A 73 17.89 -1.65 35.59
N GLY A 74 18.23 -1.60 34.30
CA GLY A 74 19.39 -2.28 33.72
C GLY A 74 19.11 -3.70 33.17
N ASP A 75 17.91 -4.25 33.37
CA ASP A 75 17.56 -5.55 32.82
C ASP A 75 17.30 -5.48 31.32
N TRP A 76 17.76 -6.48 30.59
CA TRP A 76 17.45 -6.70 29.20
C TRP A 76 16.00 -7.16 29.04
N VAL A 77 15.19 -6.41 28.32
CA VAL A 77 13.79 -6.73 28.04
C VAL A 77 13.69 -7.56 26.75
N ASN A 78 13.22 -8.80 26.88
CA ASN A 78 13.12 -9.78 25.80
C ASN A 78 11.86 -10.65 25.97
N GLU A 79 11.69 -11.67 25.10
CA GLU A 79 10.54 -12.58 25.08
C GLU A 79 10.39 -13.44 26.36
N ASN A 80 11.43 -13.59 27.16
CA ASN A 80 11.39 -14.38 28.39
C ASN A 80 10.85 -13.61 29.60
N ASN A 81 10.80 -12.26 29.50
CA ASN A 81 10.36 -11.40 30.62
C ASN A 81 9.33 -10.34 30.22
N LEU A 82 8.96 -10.28 28.94
CA LEU A 82 7.89 -9.41 28.41
C LEU A 82 6.84 -10.29 27.72
N LYS A 83 5.55 -10.08 28.05
CA LYS A 83 4.42 -10.71 27.38
C LYS A 83 3.56 -9.64 26.72
N THR A 84 3.13 -9.89 25.47
CA THR A 84 2.23 -8.99 24.75
C THR A 84 0.90 -8.81 25.49
N ASN A 85 0.31 -7.63 25.39
CA ASN A 85 -1.03 -7.33 25.89
C ASN A 85 -2.13 -7.78 24.91
N LEU A 86 -1.78 -8.23 23.71
CA LEU A 86 -2.74 -8.73 22.75
C LEU A 86 -3.33 -10.06 23.26
N LYS A 87 -4.65 -10.10 23.39
CA LYS A 87 -5.39 -11.29 23.87
C LYS A 87 -6.43 -11.68 22.82
N GLY A 88 -6.24 -12.84 22.22
CA GLY A 88 -7.25 -13.47 21.35
C GLY A 88 -7.73 -12.59 20.18
N THR A 89 -8.89 -12.89 19.67
CA THR A 89 -9.58 -12.07 18.67
C THR A 89 -10.28 -10.90 19.37
N LEU A 90 -9.82 -9.68 19.10
CA LEU A 90 -10.46 -8.48 19.67
C LEU A 90 -11.67 -8.12 18.81
N THR A 91 -12.75 -7.72 19.46
CA THR A 91 -13.84 -7.02 18.79
C THR A 91 -13.40 -5.56 18.63
N TYR A 92 -13.16 -5.14 17.41
CA TYR A 92 -12.82 -3.77 17.12
C TYR A 92 -14.09 -2.93 17.02
N ALA A 93 -14.16 -1.85 17.80
CA ALA A 93 -15.12 -0.79 17.61
C ALA A 93 -14.39 0.42 17.03
N TYR A 94 -14.99 1.07 16.04
CA TYR A 94 -14.48 2.34 15.55
C TYR A 94 -14.83 3.42 16.57
N GLU A 95 -13.82 3.90 17.28
CA GLU A 95 -13.92 5.02 18.21
C GLU A 95 -13.17 6.22 17.60
N PRO A 96 -13.85 7.05 16.79
CA PRO A 96 -13.19 8.19 16.17
C PRO A 96 -12.69 9.16 17.23
N VAL A 97 -11.42 9.52 17.15
CA VAL A 97 -10.88 10.66 17.90
C VAL A 97 -11.18 11.90 17.07
N ASP A 98 -12.09 12.74 17.57
CA ASP A 98 -12.44 14.00 16.92
C ASP A 98 -11.43 15.08 17.34
N ASP A 99 -10.18 14.90 16.91
CA ASP A 99 -9.18 15.95 17.02
C ASP A 99 -9.51 17.03 15.97
N GLN A 100 -10.16 18.07 16.42
CA GLN A 100 -10.35 19.27 15.62
C GLN A 100 -8.99 19.93 15.39
N LEU A 101 -8.31 19.48 14.34
CA LEU A 101 -7.14 20.18 13.86
C LEU A 101 -7.61 21.55 13.34
N ASP A 102 -7.11 22.62 13.95
CA ASP A 102 -7.30 23.98 13.44
C ASP A 102 -6.47 24.17 12.17
N ILE A 103 -6.94 23.53 11.10
CA ILE A 103 -6.33 23.63 9.78
C ILE A 103 -6.92 24.87 9.11
N ALA A 104 -6.07 25.84 8.84
CA ALA A 104 -6.45 26.98 8.03
C ALA A 104 -7.07 26.48 6.71
N LYS A 105 -8.34 26.79 6.48
CA LYS A 105 -9.03 26.47 5.22
C LYS A 105 -8.48 27.40 4.14
N GLU A 106 -7.52 26.93 3.38
CA GLU A 106 -7.04 27.63 2.19
C GLU A 106 -7.68 27.00 0.95
N ASP A 107 -8.16 27.87 0.05
CA ASP A 107 -8.67 27.45 -1.25
C ASP A 107 -7.49 27.13 -2.17
N ARG A 108 -6.89 25.96 -1.99
CA ARG A 108 -5.80 25.45 -2.83
C ARG A 108 -6.36 24.58 -3.94
N THR A 109 -5.73 24.70 -5.11
CA THR A 109 -6.03 23.86 -6.28
C THR A 109 -4.78 23.09 -6.71
N PHE A 110 -4.98 22.02 -7.47
CA PHE A 110 -3.93 21.31 -8.20
C PHE A 110 -4.40 21.03 -9.62
N GLU A 111 -3.45 20.78 -10.51
CA GLU A 111 -3.73 20.46 -11.91
C GLU A 111 -4.01 18.95 -12.04
N GLY A 112 -5.26 18.58 -12.28
CA GLY A 112 -5.73 17.20 -12.36
C GLY A 112 -6.57 16.92 -13.60
N TYR A 113 -6.73 15.64 -13.92
CA TYR A 113 -7.59 15.15 -15.01
C TYR A 113 -8.96 14.77 -14.46
N VAL A 114 -9.98 15.52 -14.81
CA VAL A 114 -11.35 15.25 -14.38
C VAL A 114 -11.97 14.16 -15.24
N ARG A 115 -12.42 13.08 -14.63
CA ARG A 115 -13.07 11.96 -15.31
C ARG A 115 -14.59 12.17 -15.38
N LYS A 116 -15.26 11.44 -16.27
CA LYS A 116 -16.70 11.56 -16.52
C LYS A 116 -17.56 11.37 -15.26
N ASN A 117 -17.12 10.51 -14.33
CA ASN A 117 -17.77 10.27 -13.04
C ASN A 117 -17.46 11.33 -11.97
N GLY A 118 -16.64 12.34 -12.29
CA GLY A 118 -16.22 13.41 -11.39
C GLY A 118 -15.02 13.09 -10.50
N ASP A 119 -14.43 11.89 -10.62
CA ASP A 119 -13.15 11.57 -10.00
C ASP A 119 -12.00 12.32 -10.70
N VAL A 120 -10.89 12.50 -9.97
CA VAL A 120 -9.77 13.28 -10.48
C VAL A 120 -8.49 12.46 -10.41
N GLY A 121 -7.86 12.28 -11.58
CA GLY A 121 -6.53 11.68 -11.68
C GLY A 121 -5.44 12.74 -11.61
N VAL A 122 -4.32 12.41 -10.99
CA VAL A 122 -3.08 13.22 -11.04
C VAL A 122 -2.19 12.80 -12.21
N ARG A 123 -2.51 11.68 -12.85
CA ARG A 123 -1.85 11.16 -14.05
C ARG A 123 -2.90 10.82 -15.13
N ASN A 124 -2.42 10.66 -16.35
CA ASN A 124 -3.24 10.29 -17.52
C ASN A 124 -2.55 9.16 -18.28
N GLU A 125 -2.77 7.95 -17.81
CA GLU A 125 -2.07 6.77 -18.30
C GLU A 125 -3.00 5.85 -19.10
N ILE A 126 -2.43 4.99 -19.93
CA ILE A 126 -3.14 3.87 -20.56
C ILE A 126 -2.70 2.60 -19.85
N TRP A 127 -3.66 1.87 -19.33
CA TRP A 127 -3.39 0.64 -18.58
C TRP A 127 -3.94 -0.60 -19.30
N ILE A 128 -3.16 -1.67 -19.25
CA ILE A 128 -3.61 -3.00 -19.67
C ILE A 128 -3.72 -3.84 -18.41
N VAL A 129 -4.93 -4.34 -18.13
CA VAL A 129 -5.26 -5.06 -16.89
C VAL A 129 -5.60 -6.50 -17.22
N PRO A 130 -4.67 -7.46 -17.03
CA PRO A 130 -4.93 -8.88 -17.18
C PRO A 130 -5.93 -9.39 -16.13
N THR A 131 -6.90 -10.22 -16.56
CA THR A 131 -7.82 -10.92 -15.65
C THR A 131 -7.23 -12.24 -15.13
N VAL A 132 -6.13 -12.69 -15.74
CA VAL A 132 -5.40 -13.91 -15.39
C VAL A 132 -3.93 -13.80 -15.79
N GLY A 133 -3.03 -14.45 -15.05
CA GLY A 133 -1.58 -14.39 -15.29
C GLY A 133 -1.15 -14.94 -16.65
N CYS A 134 -1.95 -15.82 -17.27
CA CYS A 134 -1.64 -16.44 -18.58
C CYS A 134 -1.47 -15.42 -19.71
N VAL A 135 -2.10 -14.26 -19.62
CA VAL A 135 -2.03 -13.21 -20.66
C VAL A 135 -1.06 -12.08 -20.33
N ASN A 136 -0.27 -12.19 -19.25
CA ASN A 136 0.72 -11.18 -18.88
C ASN A 136 1.71 -10.88 -20.01
N GLY A 137 2.20 -11.92 -20.71
CA GLY A 137 3.14 -11.74 -21.82
C GLY A 137 2.55 -10.98 -23.00
N ILE A 138 1.25 -11.17 -23.27
CA ILE A 138 0.52 -10.42 -24.30
C ILE A 138 0.35 -8.97 -23.85
N ALA A 139 -0.04 -8.73 -22.58
CA ALA A 139 -0.21 -7.40 -22.01
C ALA A 139 1.09 -6.59 -22.09
N GLU A 140 2.23 -7.18 -21.71
CA GLU A 140 3.56 -6.57 -21.82
C GLU A 140 3.90 -6.21 -23.26
N ARG A 141 3.70 -7.15 -24.18
CA ARG A 141 3.97 -6.93 -25.61
C ARG A 141 3.13 -5.77 -26.15
N LEU A 142 1.85 -5.71 -25.81
CA LEU A 142 0.94 -4.63 -26.19
C LEU A 142 1.41 -3.28 -25.63
N ALA A 143 1.78 -3.22 -24.35
CA ALA A 143 2.29 -1.99 -23.72
C ALA A 143 3.59 -1.53 -24.40
N ASP A 144 4.54 -2.44 -24.64
CA ASP A 144 5.80 -2.14 -25.32
C ASP A 144 5.60 -1.63 -26.73
N GLN A 145 4.66 -2.22 -27.46
CA GLN A 145 4.39 -1.82 -28.84
C GLN A 145 3.73 -0.43 -28.87
N LEU A 146 2.76 -0.16 -28.03
CA LEU A 146 2.12 1.16 -27.96
C LEU A 146 3.13 2.24 -27.55
N ARG A 147 4.00 1.98 -26.57
CA ARG A 147 5.08 2.89 -26.17
C ARG A 147 6.01 3.22 -27.36
N LYS A 148 6.40 2.21 -28.15
CA LYS A 148 7.25 2.40 -29.33
C LYS A 148 6.54 3.19 -30.43
N GLU A 149 5.25 2.93 -30.68
CA GLU A 149 4.50 3.63 -31.73
C GLU A 149 4.23 5.08 -31.39
N THR A 150 3.95 5.40 -30.13
CA THR A 150 3.48 6.73 -29.71
C THR A 150 4.56 7.59 -29.06
N GLY A 151 5.63 6.98 -28.54
CA GLY A 151 6.61 7.65 -27.69
C GLY A 151 6.00 8.25 -26.42
N GLU A 152 4.82 7.74 -25.99
CA GLU A 152 4.05 8.22 -24.85
C GLU A 152 3.72 9.74 -24.92
N LYS A 153 3.64 10.27 -26.12
CA LYS A 153 3.38 11.70 -26.32
C LYS A 153 1.97 12.06 -25.85
N ASP A 154 1.85 13.15 -25.10
CA ASP A 154 0.59 13.70 -24.56
C ASP A 154 -0.14 12.77 -23.57
N ILE A 155 0.54 11.79 -23.03
CA ILE A 155 0.11 10.92 -21.91
C ILE A 155 1.26 10.75 -20.92
N ASP A 156 0.97 10.28 -19.70
CA ASP A 156 2.02 10.14 -18.67
C ASP A 156 2.75 8.78 -18.73
N ALA A 157 2.07 7.71 -19.15
CA ALA A 157 2.66 6.39 -19.35
C ALA A 157 1.70 5.39 -20.02
N VAL A 158 2.27 4.30 -20.55
CA VAL A 158 1.54 3.07 -20.86
C VAL A 158 2.02 1.97 -19.92
N TYR A 159 1.12 1.29 -19.24
CA TYR A 159 1.48 0.31 -18.21
C TYR A 159 0.67 -0.99 -18.33
N ALA A 160 1.36 -2.13 -18.28
CA ALA A 160 0.75 -3.45 -18.14
C ALA A 160 0.82 -3.89 -16.68
N TRP A 161 -0.34 -4.11 -16.05
CA TRP A 161 -0.42 -4.65 -14.69
C TRP A 161 -0.22 -6.16 -14.74
N HIS A 162 0.72 -6.67 -13.92
CA HIS A 162 0.93 -8.10 -13.84
C HIS A 162 -0.07 -8.76 -12.91
N HIS A 163 -0.68 -9.84 -13.36
CA HIS A 163 -1.53 -10.69 -12.55
C HIS A 163 -0.76 -11.93 -12.12
N ASN A 164 -0.61 -12.14 -10.81
CA ASN A 164 0.24 -13.23 -10.28
C ASN A 164 -0.47 -14.59 -10.22
N TYR A 165 -1.78 -14.64 -10.49
CA TYR A 165 -2.59 -15.82 -10.28
C TYR A 165 -3.19 -16.34 -11.60
N GLY A 166 -3.39 -17.66 -11.64
CA GLY A 166 -4.16 -18.35 -12.69
C GLY A 166 -5.55 -18.72 -12.18
N CYS A 167 -6.03 -19.92 -12.60
CA CYS A 167 -7.34 -20.46 -12.23
C CYS A 167 -7.38 -21.10 -10.82
N SER A 168 -6.34 -20.95 -10.00
CA SER A 168 -6.22 -21.65 -8.71
C SER A 168 -6.79 -20.88 -7.52
N GLN A 169 -7.23 -19.64 -7.69
CA GLN A 169 -7.85 -18.88 -6.62
C GLN A 169 -9.28 -19.35 -6.36
N LEU A 170 -9.62 -19.49 -5.07
CA LEU A 170 -10.93 -19.95 -4.63
C LEU A 170 -11.56 -18.96 -3.65
N SER A 171 -12.90 -18.94 -3.60
CA SER A 171 -13.69 -18.21 -2.59
C SER A 171 -13.21 -16.76 -2.35
N GLY A 172 -12.93 -16.43 -1.10
CA GLY A 172 -12.57 -15.07 -0.67
C GLY A 172 -11.33 -14.49 -1.32
N ASP A 173 -10.31 -15.30 -1.64
CA ASP A 173 -9.09 -14.83 -2.33
C ASP A 173 -9.43 -14.39 -3.76
N HIS A 174 -10.25 -15.16 -4.47
CA HIS A 174 -10.71 -14.81 -5.79
C HIS A 174 -11.57 -13.55 -5.79
N GLU A 175 -12.49 -13.43 -4.83
CA GLU A 175 -13.33 -12.23 -4.67
C GLU A 175 -12.49 -10.99 -4.38
N ASN A 176 -11.48 -11.08 -3.53
CA ASN A 176 -10.58 -9.97 -3.22
C ASN A 176 -9.75 -9.57 -4.45
N THR A 177 -9.21 -10.53 -5.19
CA THR A 177 -8.50 -10.26 -6.45
C THR A 177 -9.40 -9.52 -7.45
N ARG A 178 -10.64 -9.97 -7.64
CA ARG A 178 -11.60 -9.30 -8.53
C ARG A 178 -11.88 -7.86 -8.11
N LYS A 179 -12.04 -7.60 -6.80
CA LYS A 179 -12.24 -6.24 -6.27
C LYS A 179 -11.03 -5.35 -6.53
N ILE A 180 -9.82 -5.87 -6.30
CA ILE A 180 -8.58 -5.13 -6.56
C ILE A 180 -8.44 -4.79 -8.05
N LEU A 181 -8.67 -5.75 -8.94
CA LEU A 181 -8.62 -5.52 -10.38
C LEU A 181 -9.68 -4.52 -10.85
N ARG A 182 -10.90 -4.57 -10.27
CA ARG A 182 -11.94 -3.57 -10.50
C ARG A 182 -11.46 -2.17 -10.11
N ASP A 183 -10.90 -2.04 -8.92
CA ASP A 183 -10.47 -0.75 -8.39
C ASP A 183 -9.27 -0.19 -9.19
N ILE A 184 -8.38 -1.05 -9.71
CA ILE A 184 -7.34 -0.68 -10.67
C ILE A 184 -7.99 -0.22 -11.98
N THR A 185 -8.94 -0.96 -12.53
CA THR A 185 -9.60 -0.64 -13.80
C THR A 185 -10.35 0.69 -13.75
N LEU A 186 -10.96 1.00 -12.60
CA LEU A 186 -11.72 2.24 -12.38
C LEU A 186 -10.87 3.40 -11.81
N HIS A 187 -9.56 3.19 -11.65
CA HIS A 187 -8.71 4.19 -11.00
C HIS A 187 -8.57 5.45 -11.85
N PRO A 188 -8.75 6.66 -11.28
CA PRO A 188 -8.80 7.91 -12.05
C PRO A 188 -7.47 8.31 -12.73
N ASN A 189 -6.33 7.73 -12.36
CA ASN A 189 -5.07 7.93 -13.08
C ASN A 189 -5.05 7.23 -14.44
N ALA A 190 -5.89 6.22 -14.66
CA ALA A 190 -6.07 5.62 -15.97
C ALA A 190 -6.98 6.51 -16.82
N GLY A 191 -6.43 7.09 -17.87
CA GLY A 191 -7.19 7.79 -18.92
C GLY A 191 -7.88 6.82 -19.86
N GLY A 192 -7.30 5.61 -20.04
CA GLY A 192 -7.86 4.51 -20.81
C GLY A 192 -7.39 3.16 -20.29
N VAL A 193 -8.24 2.15 -20.34
CA VAL A 193 -7.94 0.80 -19.86
C VAL A 193 -8.34 -0.24 -20.89
N LEU A 194 -7.44 -1.17 -21.17
CA LEU A 194 -7.74 -2.43 -21.83
C LEU A 194 -7.75 -3.56 -20.81
N VAL A 195 -8.91 -4.10 -20.49
CA VAL A 195 -9.05 -5.33 -19.70
C VAL A 195 -8.81 -6.52 -20.62
N LEU A 196 -7.77 -7.31 -20.30
CA LEU A 196 -7.30 -8.42 -21.16
C LEU A 196 -7.59 -9.75 -20.48
N GLY A 197 -8.49 -10.54 -21.09
CA GLY A 197 -8.84 -11.88 -20.65
C GLY A 197 -8.29 -12.96 -21.57
N LEU A 198 -8.13 -14.17 -21.03
CA LEU A 198 -7.82 -15.37 -21.84
C LEU A 198 -9.08 -15.98 -22.42
N GLY A 199 -10.10 -16.26 -21.61
CA GLY A 199 -11.39 -16.84 -21.99
C GLY A 199 -11.79 -18.07 -21.20
N CYS A 200 -10.85 -18.75 -20.52
CA CYS A 200 -11.11 -19.95 -19.71
C CYS A 200 -10.78 -19.78 -18.22
N GLU A 201 -10.45 -18.57 -17.80
CA GLU A 201 -10.11 -18.24 -16.41
C GLU A 201 -11.33 -18.25 -15.49
N ASN A 202 -11.09 -18.42 -14.17
CA ASN A 202 -12.14 -18.29 -13.15
C ASN A 202 -12.70 -16.86 -13.07
N ASN A 203 -11.87 -15.86 -13.31
CA ASN A 203 -12.28 -14.46 -13.39
C ASN A 203 -12.82 -14.16 -14.80
N GLN A 204 -13.93 -14.81 -15.18
CA GLN A 204 -14.53 -14.67 -16.52
C GLN A 204 -14.74 -13.19 -16.85
N PRO A 205 -14.29 -12.73 -18.05
CA PRO A 205 -14.39 -11.33 -18.45
C PRO A 205 -15.80 -10.77 -18.37
N ASP A 206 -16.82 -11.52 -18.77
CA ASP A 206 -18.23 -11.08 -18.73
C ASP A 206 -18.72 -10.85 -17.26
N LEU A 207 -18.28 -11.70 -16.34
CA LEU A 207 -18.59 -11.54 -14.89
C LEU A 207 -17.77 -10.42 -14.26
N PHE A 208 -16.56 -10.20 -14.76
CA PHE A 208 -15.74 -9.08 -14.32
C PHE A 208 -16.30 -7.75 -14.81
N GLU A 209 -16.78 -7.69 -16.04
CA GLU A 209 -17.46 -6.51 -16.59
C GLU A 209 -18.69 -6.12 -15.74
N GLN A 210 -19.51 -7.10 -15.35
CA GLN A 210 -20.65 -6.86 -14.47
C GLN A 210 -20.24 -6.28 -13.11
N LEU A 211 -19.05 -6.67 -12.60
CA LEU A 211 -18.51 -6.15 -11.33
C LEU A 211 -18.09 -4.68 -11.41
N LEU A 212 -17.75 -4.16 -12.60
CA LEU A 212 -17.42 -2.75 -12.78
C LEU A 212 -18.64 -1.85 -12.52
N GLY A 213 -19.85 -2.34 -12.77
CA GLY A 213 -21.06 -1.55 -12.68
C GLY A 213 -21.19 -0.52 -13.80
N ASP A 214 -21.55 0.71 -13.46
CA ASP A 214 -21.57 1.82 -14.42
C ASP A 214 -20.16 2.35 -14.63
N TYR A 215 -19.65 2.27 -15.86
CA TYR A 215 -18.31 2.72 -16.21
C TYR A 215 -18.27 3.40 -17.59
N ASP A 216 -17.19 4.08 -17.90
CA ASP A 216 -17.02 4.75 -19.20
C ASP A 216 -16.59 3.75 -20.30
N HIS A 217 -17.57 3.26 -21.07
CA HIS A 217 -17.35 2.33 -22.18
C HIS A 217 -16.45 2.90 -23.30
N GLU A 218 -16.25 4.21 -23.37
CA GLU A 218 -15.33 4.81 -24.34
C GLU A 218 -13.87 4.71 -23.89
N ARG A 219 -13.64 4.57 -22.59
CA ARG A 219 -12.32 4.57 -21.96
C ARG A 219 -11.89 3.22 -21.40
N ILE A 220 -12.84 2.33 -21.14
CA ILE A 220 -12.56 0.97 -20.67
C ILE A 220 -13.06 0.00 -21.71
N LYS A 221 -12.13 -0.80 -22.25
CA LYS A 221 -12.38 -1.76 -23.31
C LYS A 221 -11.98 -3.16 -22.85
N PHE A 222 -12.58 -4.17 -23.44
CA PHE A 222 -12.31 -5.57 -23.16
C PHE A 222 -11.80 -6.29 -24.39
N LEU A 223 -10.83 -7.19 -24.20
CA LEU A 223 -10.38 -8.14 -25.21
C LEU A 223 -10.23 -9.52 -24.57
N VAL A 224 -10.85 -10.53 -25.18
CA VAL A 224 -10.71 -11.93 -24.78
C VAL A 224 -9.92 -12.65 -25.85
N THR A 225 -8.69 -13.06 -25.56
CA THR A 225 -7.75 -13.56 -26.58
C THR A 225 -8.27 -14.80 -27.33
N GLN A 226 -8.91 -15.73 -26.62
CA GLN A 226 -9.49 -16.95 -27.24
C GLN A 226 -10.73 -16.67 -28.09
N LYS A 227 -11.30 -15.46 -28.06
CA LYS A 227 -12.45 -15.06 -28.89
C LYS A 227 -12.02 -14.24 -30.10
N VAL A 228 -10.72 -13.97 -30.27
CA VAL A 228 -10.19 -13.20 -31.40
C VAL A 228 -10.00 -14.14 -32.60
N ASP A 229 -10.55 -13.72 -33.73
CA ASP A 229 -10.28 -14.36 -35.04
C ASP A 229 -8.99 -13.73 -35.62
N GLY A 230 -7.85 -14.41 -35.53
CA GLY A 230 -6.56 -13.93 -36.03
C GLY A 230 -5.55 -13.62 -34.92
N ASP A 231 -4.78 -12.55 -35.10
CA ASP A 231 -3.70 -12.15 -34.17
C ASP A 231 -4.27 -11.31 -33.03
N GLU A 232 -4.22 -11.85 -31.82
CA GLU A 232 -4.70 -11.17 -30.60
C GLU A 232 -3.90 -9.91 -30.24
N VAL A 233 -2.63 -9.84 -30.67
CA VAL A 233 -1.82 -8.64 -30.45
C VAL A 233 -2.27 -7.53 -31.38
N GLU A 234 -2.55 -7.82 -32.65
CA GLU A 234 -3.05 -6.80 -33.58
C GLU A 234 -4.43 -6.29 -33.15
N ALA A 235 -5.34 -7.19 -32.75
CA ALA A 235 -6.66 -6.80 -32.21
C ALA A 235 -6.52 -5.93 -30.95
N GLY A 236 -5.60 -6.27 -30.05
CA GLY A 236 -5.30 -5.45 -28.87
C GLY A 236 -4.73 -4.09 -29.21
N MET A 237 -3.84 -4.03 -30.23
CA MET A 237 -3.26 -2.75 -30.67
C MET A 237 -4.27 -1.83 -31.34
N GLU A 238 -5.24 -2.35 -32.06
CA GLU A 238 -6.35 -1.53 -32.62
C GLU A 238 -7.11 -0.82 -31.50
N ILE A 239 -7.48 -1.56 -30.45
CA ILE A 239 -8.16 -0.99 -29.28
C ILE A 239 -7.27 0.04 -28.57
N LEU A 240 -5.99 -0.26 -28.39
CA LEU A 240 -5.06 0.63 -27.70
C LEU A 240 -4.78 1.93 -28.47
N ARG A 241 -4.72 1.87 -29.80
CA ARG A 241 -4.60 3.06 -30.66
C ARG A 241 -5.84 3.96 -30.55
N ASP A 242 -7.05 3.38 -30.50
CA ASP A 242 -8.30 4.13 -30.28
C ASP A 242 -8.32 4.78 -28.89
N LEU A 243 -7.92 4.04 -27.84
CA LEU A 243 -7.76 4.58 -26.49
C LEU A 243 -6.73 5.71 -26.46
N TYR A 244 -5.58 5.52 -27.08
CA TYR A 244 -4.54 6.54 -27.14
C TYR A 244 -5.03 7.82 -27.85
N ALA A 245 -5.74 7.70 -28.97
CA ALA A 245 -6.30 8.83 -29.69
C ALA A 245 -7.25 9.68 -28.82
N LYS A 246 -7.95 9.06 -27.88
CA LYS A 246 -8.85 9.74 -26.94
C LYS A 246 -8.08 10.31 -25.74
N VAL A 247 -7.23 9.49 -25.11
CA VAL A 247 -6.51 9.85 -23.88
C VAL A 247 -5.51 10.99 -24.11
N SER A 248 -4.84 11.00 -25.26
CA SER A 248 -3.91 12.09 -25.63
C SER A 248 -4.57 13.47 -25.81
N GLN A 249 -5.90 13.52 -25.90
CA GLN A 249 -6.65 14.79 -25.95
C GLN A 249 -7.01 15.34 -24.57
N ASP A 250 -6.86 14.56 -23.49
CA ASP A 250 -7.16 15.04 -22.16
C ASP A 250 -6.24 16.18 -21.75
N ARG A 251 -6.78 17.10 -20.99
CA ARG A 251 -6.02 18.25 -20.47
C ARG A 251 -6.26 18.39 -18.98
N ARG A 252 -5.21 18.79 -18.27
CA ARG A 252 -5.30 19.10 -16.84
C ARG A 252 -6.15 20.34 -16.64
N GLN A 253 -6.86 20.35 -15.50
CA GLN A 253 -7.68 21.45 -15.06
C GLN A 253 -7.36 21.77 -13.60
N ALA A 254 -7.49 23.03 -13.20
CA ALA A 254 -7.38 23.41 -11.80
C ALA A 254 -8.58 22.86 -11.02
N VAL A 255 -8.33 21.97 -10.09
CA VAL A 255 -9.34 21.34 -9.23
C VAL A 255 -9.01 21.55 -7.76
N PRO A 256 -10.00 21.68 -6.87
CA PRO A 256 -9.77 21.85 -5.45
C PRO A 256 -8.97 20.68 -4.84
N VAL A 257 -8.04 20.97 -3.92
CA VAL A 257 -7.26 19.94 -3.20
C VAL A 257 -8.16 18.94 -2.46
N SER A 258 -9.38 19.33 -2.09
CA SER A 258 -10.37 18.42 -1.51
C SER A 258 -10.75 17.22 -2.40
N LYS A 259 -10.42 17.26 -3.69
CA LYS A 259 -10.59 16.14 -4.62
C LYS A 259 -9.39 15.18 -4.65
N LEU A 260 -8.27 15.54 -4.03
CA LEU A 260 -7.09 14.69 -3.96
C LEU A 260 -7.33 13.53 -2.97
N ARG A 261 -7.08 12.30 -3.43
CA ARG A 261 -7.10 11.11 -2.59
C ARG A 261 -5.66 10.63 -2.40
N VAL A 262 -5.24 10.51 -1.16
CA VAL A 262 -3.89 10.07 -0.78
C VAL A 262 -4.01 8.73 -0.05
N GLY A 263 -3.31 7.72 -0.55
CA GLY A 263 -3.13 6.45 0.15
C GLY A 263 -1.88 6.54 1.07
N LEU A 264 -1.99 6.00 2.28
CA LEU A 264 -0.91 5.94 3.28
C LEU A 264 -0.58 4.49 3.61
#